data_9e3dd75c338888c872dfd086647a5ca5
#
_entry.id   9e3dd75c338888c872dfd086647a5ca5
#
_cell.length_a   1.000
_cell.length_b   1.000
_cell.length_c   1.000
_cell.angle_alpha   90.00
_cell.angle_beta   90.00
_cell.angle_gamma   90.00
#
_symmetry.space_group_name_H-M   'P 1'
#
loop_
_entity.id
_entity.type
_entity.pdbx_description
1 polymer ?
#
loop_
_entity_poly.entity_id
_entity_poly.type
_entity_poly.pdbx_seq_one_letter_code
_entity_poly.pdbx_strand_id
1 'polypeptide(L)'
;MKRADRAFAILLGLALGSSAILLALLLTLAPRVEQLLARGAEDIADVVAALVLLLALCGISLGLVTLFRQLAATALLIRRLVAQKVALPPSVLRASEGLDLDGRIDLVADGRPFSFCYWFLRPRICLSTALVDRLEPDELRAVLHHERYHLRQRDPLRQVVARYFAAGLYVVPVVDELLSFHTLQKEVEADQEAVRASGGVRSLAGALYKLLPYADDVSLGLLVPVSSLSVTEARIDQLVAGQPLSVALSPVSVVLSGGALIAAAVLVAVKGGASVAFETLPPLYAVPGLLVGPASLLFAAAIDGGLHQLRPLTHRLFG
;
A
#
# COMPACT_ATOMS: atom_id res chain seq x y z
N MET A 1 14.98 -10.15 -4.82
CA MET A 1 13.77 -9.31 -4.71
C MET A 1 13.85 -8.57 -3.38
N LYS A 2 13.71 -7.24 -3.37
CA LYS A 2 13.75 -6.41 -2.15
C LYS A 2 12.58 -6.75 -1.22
N ARG A 3 12.69 -6.47 0.09
CA ARG A 3 11.63 -6.82 1.08
C ARG A 3 10.30 -6.14 0.78
N ALA A 4 10.34 -4.86 0.40
CA ALA A 4 9.14 -4.12 0.01
C ALA A 4 8.45 -4.71 -1.23
N ASP A 5 9.21 -5.17 -2.24
CA ASP A 5 8.64 -5.80 -3.43
C ASP A 5 7.98 -7.15 -3.12
N ARG A 6 8.52 -7.91 -2.15
CA ARG A 6 7.87 -9.14 -1.67
C ARG A 6 6.56 -8.83 -0.96
N ALA A 7 6.56 -7.85 -0.05
CA ALA A 7 5.36 -7.43 0.66
C ALA A 7 4.27 -6.97 -0.32
N PHE A 8 4.63 -6.19 -1.34
CA PHE A 8 3.69 -5.77 -2.38
C PHE A 8 3.17 -6.95 -3.22
N ALA A 9 4.04 -7.89 -3.59
CA ALA A 9 3.63 -9.08 -4.33
C ALA A 9 2.66 -9.96 -3.51
N ILE A 10 2.92 -10.14 -2.20
CA ILE A 10 2.01 -10.86 -1.29
C ILE A 10 0.68 -10.13 -1.18
N LEU A 11 0.70 -8.80 -0.95
CA LEU A 11 -0.50 -7.97 -0.89
C LEU A 11 -1.32 -8.10 -2.18
N LEU A 12 -0.68 -7.97 -3.34
CA LEU A 12 -1.35 -8.06 -4.64
C LEU A 12 -1.91 -9.46 -4.88
N GLY A 13 -1.16 -10.52 -4.57
CA GLY A 13 -1.61 -11.90 -4.68
C GLY A 13 -2.81 -12.19 -3.78
N LEU A 14 -2.76 -11.74 -2.52
CA LEU A 14 -3.89 -11.86 -1.58
C LEU A 14 -5.10 -11.05 -2.07
N ALA A 15 -4.88 -9.84 -2.56
CA ALA A 15 -5.94 -8.99 -3.09
C ALA A 15 -6.61 -9.59 -4.33
N LEU A 16 -5.85 -10.10 -5.27
CA LEU A 16 -6.37 -10.76 -6.47
C LEU A 16 -7.11 -12.06 -6.12
N GLY A 17 -6.55 -12.88 -5.23
CA GLY A 17 -7.19 -14.10 -4.74
C GLY A 17 -8.51 -13.80 -4.02
N SER A 18 -8.52 -12.83 -3.12
CA SER A 18 -9.74 -12.40 -2.42
C SER A 18 -10.77 -11.82 -3.39
N SER A 19 -10.35 -11.04 -4.38
CA SER A 19 -11.25 -10.49 -5.42
C SER A 19 -11.86 -11.60 -6.28
N ALA A 20 -11.10 -12.65 -6.60
CA ALA A 20 -11.62 -13.80 -7.35
C ALA A 20 -12.65 -14.60 -6.53
N ILE A 21 -12.39 -14.82 -5.22
CA ILE A 21 -13.38 -15.44 -4.31
C ILE A 21 -14.62 -14.57 -4.22
N LEU A 22 -14.46 -13.25 -4.10
CA LEU A 22 -15.57 -12.30 -4.05
C LEU A 22 -16.42 -12.34 -5.32
N LEU A 23 -15.78 -12.37 -6.49
CA LEU A 23 -16.47 -12.50 -7.78
C LEU A 23 -17.26 -13.82 -7.85
N ALA A 24 -16.66 -14.92 -7.43
CA ALA A 24 -17.34 -16.22 -7.37
C ALA A 24 -18.55 -16.17 -6.43
N LEU A 25 -18.42 -15.52 -5.27
CA LEU A 25 -19.55 -15.29 -4.35
C LEU A 25 -20.67 -14.47 -5.01
N LEU A 26 -20.32 -13.38 -5.68
CA LEU A 26 -21.31 -12.54 -6.38
C LEU A 26 -22.08 -13.36 -7.42
N LEU A 27 -21.39 -14.14 -8.24
CA LEU A 27 -22.00 -14.95 -9.28
C LEU A 27 -22.89 -16.08 -8.73
N THR A 28 -22.52 -16.67 -7.58
CA THR A 28 -23.27 -17.77 -6.97
C THR A 28 -24.43 -17.32 -6.11
N LEU A 29 -24.32 -16.14 -5.47
CA LEU A 29 -25.35 -15.66 -4.53
C LEU A 29 -26.34 -14.68 -5.16
N ALA A 30 -25.99 -13.99 -6.26
CA ALA A 30 -26.90 -13.03 -6.90
C ALA A 30 -28.29 -13.62 -7.28
N PRO A 31 -28.40 -14.83 -7.88
CA PRO A 31 -29.70 -15.42 -8.20
C PRO A 31 -30.54 -15.72 -6.96
N ARG A 32 -29.91 -16.06 -5.82
CA ARG A 32 -30.63 -16.32 -4.56
C ARG A 32 -31.18 -15.04 -3.95
N VAL A 33 -30.42 -13.94 -4.02
CA VAL A 33 -30.89 -12.63 -3.56
C VAL A 33 -32.03 -12.14 -4.44
N GLU A 34 -32.01 -12.40 -5.74
CA GLU A 34 -33.15 -12.12 -6.63
C GLU A 34 -34.42 -12.91 -6.22
N GLN A 35 -34.29 -14.21 -5.90
CA GLN A 35 -35.37 -15.03 -5.38
C GLN A 35 -35.90 -14.53 -4.02
N LEU A 36 -34.99 -14.15 -3.11
CA LEU A 36 -35.34 -13.56 -1.82
C LEU A 36 -36.14 -12.27 -1.97
N LEU A 37 -35.76 -11.39 -2.90
CA LEU A 37 -36.50 -10.16 -3.16
C LEU A 37 -37.85 -10.40 -3.80
N ALA A 38 -38.01 -11.47 -4.61
CA ALA A 38 -39.25 -11.81 -5.29
C ALA A 38 -40.24 -12.56 -4.40
N ARG A 39 -39.78 -13.43 -3.49
CA ARG A 39 -40.62 -14.37 -2.74
C ARG A 39 -40.57 -14.20 -1.22
N GLY A 40 -39.64 -13.38 -0.71
CA GLY A 40 -39.32 -13.30 0.71
C GLY A 40 -38.30 -14.37 1.15
N ALA A 41 -37.88 -14.29 2.41
CA ALA A 41 -36.94 -15.25 2.97
C ALA A 41 -37.65 -16.56 3.29
N GLU A 42 -37.29 -17.63 2.62
CA GLU A 42 -37.81 -18.98 2.89
C GLU A 42 -36.89 -19.72 3.90
N ASP A 43 -35.58 -19.33 3.95
CA ASP A 43 -34.60 -19.96 4.82
C ASP A 43 -33.59 -18.93 5.36
N ILE A 44 -32.97 -19.23 6.52
CA ILE A 44 -31.86 -18.48 7.11
C ILE A 44 -30.69 -18.35 6.11
N ALA A 45 -30.49 -19.35 5.26
CA ALA A 45 -29.46 -19.34 4.23
C ALA A 45 -29.61 -18.19 3.22
N ASP A 46 -30.85 -17.77 2.93
CA ASP A 46 -31.13 -16.67 2.01
C ASP A 46 -30.72 -15.32 2.63
N VAL A 47 -31.01 -15.16 3.93
CA VAL A 47 -30.62 -13.96 4.69
C VAL A 47 -29.09 -13.87 4.78
N VAL A 48 -28.40 -14.98 5.06
CA VAL A 48 -26.95 -15.03 5.10
C VAL A 48 -26.34 -14.69 3.73
N ALA A 49 -26.92 -15.21 2.64
CA ALA A 49 -26.48 -14.91 1.28
C ALA A 49 -26.62 -13.41 0.97
N ALA A 50 -27.76 -12.81 1.33
CA ALA A 50 -27.98 -11.37 1.16
C ALA A 50 -27.00 -10.53 1.97
N LEU A 51 -26.71 -10.90 3.22
CA LEU A 51 -25.74 -10.21 4.06
C LEU A 51 -24.32 -10.27 3.48
N VAL A 52 -23.89 -11.45 3.03
CA VAL A 52 -22.57 -11.62 2.41
C VAL A 52 -22.46 -10.80 1.13
N LEU A 53 -23.51 -10.80 0.29
CA LEU A 53 -23.54 -9.98 -0.91
C LEU A 53 -23.48 -8.48 -0.58
N LEU A 54 -24.21 -8.04 0.44
CA LEU A 54 -24.19 -6.65 0.91
C LEU A 54 -22.78 -6.23 1.38
N LEU A 55 -22.13 -7.07 2.19
CA LEU A 55 -20.76 -6.81 2.64
C LEU A 55 -19.78 -6.73 1.45
N ALA A 56 -19.95 -7.61 0.47
CA ALA A 56 -19.16 -7.62 -0.76
C ALA A 56 -19.34 -6.32 -1.57
N LEU A 57 -20.58 -5.89 -1.78
CA LEU A 57 -20.90 -4.65 -2.49
C LEU A 57 -20.40 -3.41 -1.72
N CYS A 58 -20.50 -3.44 -0.38
CA CYS A 58 -19.95 -2.41 0.48
C CYS A 58 -18.42 -2.30 0.29
N GLY A 59 -17.68 -3.42 0.27
CA GLY A 59 -16.25 -3.43 0.02
C GLY A 59 -15.88 -2.86 -1.35
N ILE A 60 -16.57 -3.30 -2.40
CA ILE A 60 -16.35 -2.75 -3.76
C ILE A 60 -16.58 -1.24 -3.75
N SER A 61 -17.68 -0.78 -3.14
CA SER A 61 -18.01 0.64 -3.05
C SER A 61 -16.95 1.44 -2.30
N LEU A 62 -16.47 0.95 -1.15
CA LEU A 62 -15.40 1.57 -0.37
C LEU A 62 -14.10 1.67 -1.17
N GLY A 63 -13.72 0.59 -1.88
CA GLY A 63 -12.56 0.59 -2.75
C GLY A 63 -12.68 1.65 -3.86
N LEU A 64 -13.82 1.70 -4.55
CA LEU A 64 -14.07 2.69 -5.62
C LEU A 64 -14.10 4.11 -5.09
N VAL A 65 -14.75 4.37 -3.96
CA VAL A 65 -14.77 5.68 -3.30
C VAL A 65 -13.34 6.10 -2.92
N THR A 66 -12.55 5.18 -2.36
CA THR A 66 -11.15 5.43 -2.00
C THR A 66 -10.33 5.78 -3.25
N LEU A 67 -10.49 5.00 -4.32
CA LEU A 67 -9.81 5.26 -5.60
C LEU A 67 -10.20 6.63 -6.17
N PHE A 68 -11.50 6.91 -6.24
CA PHE A 68 -11.99 8.20 -6.75
C PHE A 68 -11.46 9.38 -5.93
N ARG A 69 -11.54 9.30 -4.60
CA ARG A 69 -10.99 10.34 -3.70
C ARG A 69 -9.49 10.55 -3.92
N GLN A 70 -8.72 9.47 -4.07
CA GLN A 70 -7.29 9.56 -4.34
C GLN A 70 -7.01 10.24 -5.70
N LEU A 71 -7.70 9.83 -6.76
CA LEU A 71 -7.53 10.44 -8.08
C LEU A 71 -7.94 11.92 -8.08
N ALA A 72 -9.09 12.26 -7.48
CA ALA A 72 -9.59 13.63 -7.40
C ALA A 72 -8.63 14.53 -6.60
N ALA A 73 -8.18 14.07 -5.41
CA ALA A 73 -7.27 14.85 -4.61
C ALA A 73 -5.89 14.99 -5.28
N THR A 74 -5.40 13.96 -6.01
CA THR A 74 -4.17 14.08 -6.82
C THR A 74 -4.36 15.12 -7.92
N ALA A 75 -5.49 15.10 -8.62
CA ALA A 75 -5.78 16.09 -9.67
C ALA A 75 -5.84 17.51 -9.12
N LEU A 76 -6.47 17.71 -7.96
CA LEU A 76 -6.52 19.01 -7.27
C LEU A 76 -5.12 19.47 -6.83
N LEU A 77 -4.31 18.56 -6.24
CA LEU A 77 -2.94 18.85 -5.87
C LEU A 77 -2.12 19.29 -7.08
N ILE A 78 -2.18 18.53 -8.17
CA ILE A 78 -1.46 18.86 -9.42
C ILE A 78 -1.84 20.23 -9.94
N ARG A 79 -3.14 20.58 -9.96
CA ARG A 79 -3.60 21.91 -10.39
C ARG A 79 -2.98 23.02 -9.54
N ARG A 80 -2.90 22.83 -8.21
CA ARG A 80 -2.27 23.79 -7.29
C ARG A 80 -0.77 23.90 -7.55
N LEU A 81 -0.07 22.77 -7.69
CA LEU A 81 1.36 22.72 -7.93
C LEU A 81 1.75 23.38 -9.25
N VAL A 82 0.99 23.14 -10.33
CA VAL A 82 1.24 23.75 -11.63
C VAL A 82 1.10 25.27 -11.56
N ALA A 83 0.13 25.79 -10.78
CA ALA A 83 -0.08 27.24 -10.61
C ALA A 83 1.04 27.93 -9.83
N GLN A 84 1.79 27.18 -9.01
CA GLN A 84 2.87 27.71 -8.14
C GLN A 84 4.28 27.33 -8.65
N LYS A 85 4.37 26.76 -9.84
CA LYS A 85 5.64 26.28 -10.39
C LYS A 85 6.58 27.45 -10.68
N VAL A 86 7.82 27.29 -10.25
CA VAL A 86 8.90 28.26 -10.48
C VAL A 86 10.09 27.60 -11.17
N ALA A 87 11.01 28.42 -11.69
CA ALA A 87 12.23 27.92 -12.32
C ALA A 87 13.14 27.22 -11.31
N LEU A 88 13.84 26.19 -11.77
CA LEU A 88 14.82 25.48 -10.94
C LEU A 88 16.07 26.35 -10.71
N PRO A 89 16.47 26.59 -9.45
CA PRO A 89 17.70 27.31 -9.15
C PRO A 89 18.93 26.45 -9.47
N PRO A 90 20.11 27.07 -9.65
CA PRO A 90 21.35 26.35 -9.91
C PRO A 90 21.72 25.31 -8.84
N SER A 91 21.29 25.49 -7.58
CA SER A 91 21.48 24.53 -6.49
C SER A 91 20.79 23.19 -6.78
N VAL A 92 19.52 23.22 -7.23
CA VAL A 92 18.77 22.01 -7.58
C VAL A 92 19.34 21.35 -8.83
N LEU A 93 19.73 22.15 -9.85
CA LEU A 93 20.33 21.61 -11.07
C LEU A 93 21.63 20.87 -10.75
N ARG A 94 22.53 21.46 -9.96
CA ARG A 94 23.77 20.82 -9.52
C ARG A 94 23.53 19.59 -8.66
N ALA A 95 22.57 19.64 -7.72
CA ALA A 95 22.24 18.49 -6.87
C ALA A 95 21.64 17.32 -7.67
N SER A 96 20.99 17.59 -8.81
CA SER A 96 20.40 16.58 -9.68
C SER A 96 21.34 16.02 -10.76
N GLU A 97 22.54 16.58 -10.91
CA GLU A 97 23.51 16.12 -11.91
C GLU A 97 23.84 14.63 -11.74
N GLY A 98 23.75 13.87 -12.84
CA GLY A 98 23.99 12.43 -12.86
C GLY A 98 22.90 11.57 -12.24
N LEU A 99 21.74 12.13 -11.90
CA LEU A 99 20.63 11.36 -11.30
C LEU A 99 19.55 10.89 -12.31
N ASP A 100 19.69 11.18 -13.61
CA ASP A 100 18.68 10.91 -14.64
C ASP A 100 17.29 11.51 -14.28
N LEU A 101 17.30 12.73 -13.73
CA LEU A 101 16.12 13.44 -13.29
C LEU A 101 15.73 14.61 -14.22
N ASP A 102 16.32 14.70 -15.39
CA ASP A 102 16.11 15.78 -16.36
C ASP A 102 14.63 15.91 -16.71
N GLY A 103 14.11 17.12 -16.54
CA GLY A 103 12.70 17.42 -16.77
C GLY A 103 11.70 16.71 -15.85
N ARG A 104 12.17 16.03 -14.80
CA ARG A 104 11.31 15.29 -13.85
C ARG A 104 11.18 15.95 -12.48
N ILE A 105 11.86 17.06 -12.26
CA ILE A 105 11.77 17.84 -11.02
C ILE A 105 10.90 19.05 -11.28
N ASP A 106 9.97 19.31 -10.40
CA ASP A 106 9.17 20.52 -10.34
C ASP A 106 9.41 21.23 -9.01
N LEU A 107 9.75 22.51 -9.08
CA LEU A 107 9.89 23.37 -7.91
C LEU A 107 8.64 24.24 -7.78
N VAL A 108 8.09 24.34 -6.59
CA VAL A 108 6.90 25.16 -6.29
C VAL A 108 7.20 26.17 -5.22
N ALA A 109 6.63 27.38 -5.35
CA ALA A 109 6.75 28.42 -4.36
C ALA A 109 5.83 28.11 -3.17
N ASP A 110 6.39 27.49 -2.11
CA ASP A 110 5.67 27.22 -0.86
C ASP A 110 6.62 27.44 0.34
N GLY A 111 6.11 28.09 1.38
CA GLY A 111 6.84 28.37 2.62
C GLY A 111 7.03 27.15 3.53
N ARG A 112 6.36 26.04 3.26
CA ARG A 112 6.49 24.78 3.99
C ARG A 112 7.53 23.90 3.29
N PRO A 113 8.49 23.34 4.02
CA PRO A 113 9.50 22.47 3.41
C PRO A 113 8.92 21.07 3.17
N PHE A 114 8.88 20.64 1.90
CA PHE A 114 8.47 19.30 1.52
C PHE A 114 9.13 18.84 0.22
N SER A 115 9.25 17.53 0.10
CA SER A 115 9.53 16.82 -1.16
C SER A 115 8.62 15.61 -1.28
N PHE A 116 8.21 15.25 -2.46
CA PHE A 116 7.49 14.02 -2.73
C PHE A 116 7.43 13.67 -4.20
N CYS A 117 7.25 12.37 -4.50
CA CYS A 117 6.92 11.89 -5.83
C CYS A 117 5.41 11.96 -6.08
N TYR A 118 5.01 12.43 -7.25
CA TYR A 118 3.61 12.48 -7.68
C TYR A 118 3.46 12.00 -9.12
N TRP A 119 2.22 11.89 -9.64
CA TRP A 119 1.88 11.21 -10.88
C TRP A 119 2.07 9.69 -10.86
N PHE A 120 1.13 8.99 -11.48
CA PHE A 120 1.08 7.52 -11.44
C PHE A 120 1.87 6.88 -12.59
N LEU A 121 1.67 7.34 -13.83
CA LEU A 121 2.27 6.73 -15.01
C LEU A 121 3.61 7.36 -15.38
N ARG A 122 3.76 8.66 -15.17
CA ARG A 122 5.00 9.42 -15.42
C ARG A 122 5.39 10.17 -14.14
N PRO A 123 5.90 9.47 -13.14
CA PRO A 123 6.17 10.08 -11.85
C PRO A 123 7.18 11.22 -11.97
N ARG A 124 6.96 12.25 -11.18
CA ARG A 124 7.78 13.47 -11.07
C ARG A 124 8.06 13.75 -9.61
N ILE A 125 9.13 14.44 -9.33
CA ILE A 125 9.50 14.91 -8.00
C ILE A 125 9.03 16.34 -7.86
N CYS A 126 8.32 16.65 -6.78
CA CYS A 126 7.97 18.00 -6.39
C CYS A 126 8.82 18.42 -5.19
N LEU A 127 9.44 19.59 -5.28
CA LEU A 127 10.19 20.22 -4.20
C LEU A 127 9.55 21.58 -3.90
N SER A 128 9.53 22.00 -2.63
CA SER A 128 9.20 23.39 -2.26
C SER A 128 10.44 24.27 -2.23
N THR A 129 10.25 25.57 -2.47
CA THR A 129 11.33 26.56 -2.31
C THR A 129 11.87 26.56 -0.89
N ALA A 130 10.98 26.46 0.11
CA ALA A 130 11.37 26.40 1.51
C ALA A 130 12.24 25.17 1.87
N LEU A 131 12.07 24.05 1.19
CA LEU A 131 12.97 22.90 1.34
C LEU A 131 14.36 23.22 0.80
N VAL A 132 14.42 23.74 -0.42
CA VAL A 132 15.69 24.05 -1.09
C VAL A 132 16.50 25.09 -0.32
N ASP A 133 15.82 26.08 0.26
CA ASP A 133 16.47 27.15 1.04
C ASP A 133 17.03 26.67 2.40
N ARG A 134 16.50 25.57 2.97
CA ARG A 134 16.92 25.04 4.26
C ARG A 134 18.03 23.98 4.19
N LEU A 135 18.12 23.31 3.07
CA LEU A 135 19.03 22.19 2.93
C LEU A 135 20.38 22.62 2.37
N GLU A 136 21.45 22.05 2.93
CA GLU A 136 22.79 22.13 2.34
C GLU A 136 22.83 21.33 1.03
N PRO A 137 23.78 21.60 0.14
CA PRO A 137 23.87 20.91 -1.16
C PRO A 137 23.89 19.38 -1.06
N ASP A 138 24.61 18.83 -0.10
CA ASP A 138 24.71 17.38 0.12
C ASP A 138 23.44 16.78 0.69
N GLU A 139 22.74 17.54 1.55
CA GLU A 139 21.42 17.17 2.10
C GLU A 139 20.35 17.15 0.99
N LEU A 140 20.34 18.19 0.16
CA LEU A 140 19.42 18.27 -0.98
C LEU A 140 19.67 17.11 -1.97
N ARG A 141 20.93 16.78 -2.23
CA ARG A 141 21.29 15.64 -3.08
C ARG A 141 20.84 14.32 -2.46
N ALA A 142 20.97 14.14 -1.14
CA ALA A 142 20.49 12.94 -0.44
C ALA A 142 18.96 12.81 -0.56
N VAL A 143 18.20 13.91 -0.39
CA VAL A 143 16.76 13.94 -0.60
C VAL A 143 16.40 13.58 -2.05
N LEU A 144 17.13 14.10 -3.05
CA LEU A 144 16.89 13.74 -4.45
C LEU A 144 17.16 12.25 -4.74
N HIS A 145 18.15 11.63 -4.10
CA HIS A 145 18.36 10.18 -4.18
C HIS A 145 17.20 9.39 -3.59
N HIS A 146 16.68 9.83 -2.44
CA HIS A 146 15.50 9.24 -1.81
C HIS A 146 14.28 9.32 -2.73
N GLU A 147 13.95 10.49 -3.24
CA GLU A 147 12.82 10.70 -4.15
C GLU A 147 12.99 9.95 -5.49
N ARG A 148 14.22 9.89 -5.99
CA ARG A 148 14.55 9.10 -7.19
C ARG A 148 14.21 7.62 -7.02
N TYR A 149 14.41 7.07 -5.83
CA TYR A 149 14.02 5.70 -5.53
C TYR A 149 12.52 5.51 -5.74
N HIS A 150 11.66 6.34 -5.15
CA HIS A 150 10.21 6.30 -5.30
C HIS A 150 9.77 6.48 -6.75
N LEU A 151 10.43 7.41 -7.47
CA LEU A 151 10.19 7.67 -8.89
C LEU A 151 10.46 6.42 -9.74
N ARG A 152 11.61 5.76 -9.55
CA ARG A 152 12.00 4.56 -10.32
C ARG A 152 11.11 3.37 -10.01
N GLN A 153 10.64 3.24 -8.78
CA GLN A 153 9.76 2.16 -8.34
C GLN A 153 8.29 2.42 -8.68
N ARG A 154 7.94 3.61 -9.18
CA ARG A 154 6.55 4.03 -9.43
C ARG A 154 5.68 3.89 -8.17
N ASP A 155 6.22 4.25 -7.03
CA ASP A 155 5.55 4.06 -5.74
C ASP A 155 4.20 4.78 -5.63
N PRO A 156 3.96 5.98 -6.23
CA PRO A 156 2.63 6.58 -6.25
C PRO A 156 1.55 5.68 -6.86
N LEU A 157 1.86 4.95 -7.95
CA LEU A 157 0.93 4.01 -8.56
C LEU A 157 0.68 2.79 -7.65
N ARG A 158 1.76 2.19 -7.13
CA ARG A 158 1.66 1.02 -6.23
C ARG A 158 0.81 1.33 -5.00
N GLN A 159 0.94 2.54 -4.47
CA GLN A 159 0.22 2.98 -3.30
C GLN A 159 -1.29 3.17 -3.55
N VAL A 160 -1.65 3.73 -4.73
CA VAL A 160 -3.06 3.84 -5.14
C VAL A 160 -3.70 2.45 -5.23
N VAL A 161 -3.01 1.51 -5.89
CA VAL A 161 -3.48 0.13 -6.04
C VAL A 161 -3.62 -0.56 -4.68
N ALA A 162 -2.60 -0.44 -3.82
CA ALA A 162 -2.62 -1.08 -2.51
C ALA A 162 -3.73 -0.53 -1.61
N ARG A 163 -3.96 0.78 -1.59
CA ARG A 163 -5.04 1.42 -0.83
C ARG A 163 -6.43 1.08 -1.36
N TYR A 164 -6.59 0.96 -2.68
CA TYR A 164 -7.85 0.49 -3.28
C TYR A 164 -8.21 -0.89 -2.74
N PHE A 165 -7.27 -1.84 -2.76
CA PHE A 165 -7.50 -3.18 -2.26
C PHE A 165 -7.68 -3.22 -0.74
N ALA A 166 -6.90 -2.45 0.03
CA ALA A 166 -7.06 -2.40 1.48
C ALA A 166 -8.45 -1.89 1.87
N ALA A 167 -8.95 -0.85 1.22
CA ALA A 167 -10.30 -0.35 1.47
C ALA A 167 -11.38 -1.33 0.99
N GLY A 168 -11.20 -1.98 -0.16
CA GLY A 168 -12.15 -2.93 -0.73
C GLY A 168 -12.23 -4.25 0.04
N LEU A 169 -11.11 -4.67 0.63
CA LEU A 169 -10.99 -5.92 1.39
C LEU A 169 -10.98 -5.67 2.91
N TYR A 170 -11.77 -4.70 3.37
CA TYR A 170 -11.83 -4.29 4.79
C TYR A 170 -12.17 -5.44 5.76
N VAL A 171 -12.81 -6.50 5.28
CA VAL A 171 -13.09 -7.72 6.05
C VAL A 171 -11.86 -8.65 6.19
N VAL A 172 -10.74 -8.29 5.58
CA VAL A 172 -9.47 -9.03 5.59
C VAL A 172 -8.38 -8.14 6.22
N PRO A 173 -8.34 -8.00 7.55
CA PRO A 173 -7.53 -7.00 8.24
C PRO A 173 -6.01 -7.12 7.96
N VAL A 174 -5.51 -8.31 7.62
CA VAL A 174 -4.10 -8.49 7.25
C VAL A 174 -3.68 -7.67 6.02
N VAL A 175 -4.63 -7.29 5.15
CA VAL A 175 -4.32 -6.47 3.95
C VAL A 175 -3.88 -5.06 4.34
N ASP A 176 -4.51 -4.46 5.35
CA ASP A 176 -4.14 -3.14 5.86
C ASP A 176 -2.79 -3.15 6.58
N GLU A 177 -2.52 -4.21 7.35
CA GLU A 177 -1.20 -4.41 7.98
C GLU A 177 -0.10 -4.62 6.93
N LEU A 178 -0.36 -5.37 5.86
CA LEU A 178 0.58 -5.54 4.76
C LEU A 178 0.82 -4.22 4.00
N LEU A 179 -0.22 -3.39 3.83
CA LEU A 179 -0.09 -2.06 3.25
C LEU A 179 0.84 -1.19 4.11
N SER A 180 0.60 -1.16 5.42
CA SER A 180 1.41 -0.40 6.38
C SER A 180 2.86 -0.88 6.38
N PHE A 181 3.08 -2.20 6.41
CA PHE A 181 4.40 -2.81 6.31
C PHE A 181 5.10 -2.46 4.99
N HIS A 182 4.39 -2.59 3.86
CA HIS A 182 4.92 -2.23 2.55
C HIS A 182 5.35 -0.77 2.49
N THR A 183 4.50 0.14 2.96
CA THR A 183 4.79 1.59 2.98
C THR A 183 6.05 1.88 3.78
N LEU A 184 6.16 1.35 4.99
CA LEU A 184 7.34 1.53 5.84
C LEU A 184 8.61 0.96 5.20
N GLN A 185 8.55 -0.26 4.63
CA GLN A 185 9.70 -0.87 3.98
C GLN A 185 10.17 -0.08 2.75
N LYS A 186 9.25 0.60 2.04
CA LYS A 186 9.61 1.50 0.94
C LYS A 186 10.41 2.70 1.40
N GLU A 187 10.00 3.34 2.50
CA GLU A 187 10.77 4.44 3.09
C GLU A 187 12.17 3.99 3.51
N VAL A 188 12.26 2.84 4.20
CA VAL A 188 13.55 2.25 4.61
C VAL A 188 14.47 1.96 3.42
N GLU A 189 13.93 1.39 2.34
CA GLU A 189 14.71 1.09 1.14
C GLU A 189 15.14 2.35 0.39
N ALA A 190 14.31 3.40 0.38
CA ALA A 190 14.64 4.70 -0.18
C ALA A 190 15.76 5.39 0.62
N ASP A 191 15.66 5.35 1.96
CA ASP A 191 16.70 5.86 2.85
C ASP A 191 18.05 5.13 2.65
N GLN A 192 18.02 3.81 2.58
CA GLN A 192 19.22 3.01 2.33
C GLN A 192 19.85 3.33 0.97
N GLU A 193 19.05 3.56 -0.06
CA GLU A 193 19.56 3.97 -1.38
C GLU A 193 20.19 5.37 -1.31
N ALA A 194 19.53 6.32 -0.64
CA ALA A 194 20.06 7.66 -0.43
C ALA A 194 21.38 7.65 0.35
N VAL A 195 21.47 6.89 1.44
CA VAL A 195 22.67 6.74 2.26
C VAL A 195 23.83 6.14 1.47
N ARG A 196 23.57 5.06 0.69
CA ARG A 196 24.61 4.46 -0.16
C ARG A 196 25.12 5.42 -1.22
N ALA A 197 24.22 6.17 -1.85
CA ALA A 197 24.56 7.11 -2.91
C ALA A 197 25.28 8.36 -2.39
N SER A 198 24.97 8.80 -1.16
CA SER A 198 25.62 9.95 -0.52
C SER A 198 26.91 9.59 0.23
N GLY A 199 27.30 8.32 0.29
CA GLY A 199 28.48 7.86 1.00
C GLY A 199 28.37 7.89 2.53
N GLY A 200 27.18 8.14 3.10
CA GLY A 200 27.00 8.15 4.56
C GLY A 200 25.60 8.61 5.00
N VAL A 201 25.31 8.37 6.26
CA VAL A 201 24.01 8.68 6.88
C VAL A 201 23.81 10.19 7.13
N ARG A 202 24.91 10.93 7.31
CA ARG A 202 24.91 12.31 7.83
C ARG A 202 24.01 13.27 7.01
N SER A 203 24.13 13.26 5.68
CA SER A 203 23.39 14.19 4.83
C SER A 203 21.87 13.92 4.87
N LEU A 204 21.46 12.66 4.82
CA LEU A 204 20.05 12.30 4.91
C LEU A 204 19.50 12.56 6.31
N ALA A 205 20.22 12.17 7.36
CA ALA A 205 19.80 12.42 8.75
C ALA A 205 19.71 13.92 9.05
N GLY A 206 20.65 14.74 8.55
CA GLY A 206 20.60 16.19 8.65
C GLY A 206 19.37 16.78 7.98
N ALA A 207 19.06 16.34 6.76
CA ALA A 207 17.85 16.75 6.04
C ALA A 207 16.57 16.39 6.83
N LEU A 208 16.46 15.15 7.29
CA LEU A 208 15.30 14.68 8.06
C LEU A 208 15.13 15.48 9.37
N TYR A 209 16.23 15.73 10.08
CA TYR A 209 16.20 16.52 11.31
C TYR A 209 15.69 17.96 11.09
N LYS A 210 16.15 18.62 10.00
CA LYS A 210 15.68 19.97 9.64
C LYS A 210 14.20 20.00 9.22
N LEU A 211 13.64 18.87 8.78
CA LEU A 211 12.25 18.75 8.35
C LEU A 211 11.30 18.34 9.47
N LEU A 212 11.79 17.75 10.57
CA LEU A 212 10.99 17.30 11.71
C LEU A 212 9.97 18.33 12.23
N PRO A 213 10.34 19.61 12.45
CA PRO A 213 9.42 20.60 12.99
C PRO A 213 8.20 20.88 12.10
N TYR A 214 8.25 20.48 10.84
CA TYR A 214 7.21 20.74 9.84
C TYR A 214 6.42 19.49 9.44
N ALA A 215 6.73 18.34 10.04
CA ALA A 215 6.11 17.07 9.67
C ALA A 215 4.59 17.06 9.84
N ASP A 216 4.07 17.76 10.85
CA ASP A 216 2.62 17.88 11.10
C ASP A 216 1.92 18.88 10.17
N ASP A 217 2.62 19.94 9.75
CA ASP A 217 2.05 20.98 8.89
C ASP A 217 1.89 20.54 7.42
N VAL A 218 2.58 19.50 7.02
CA VAL A 218 2.58 19.00 5.65
C VAL A 218 1.52 17.91 5.43
N SER A 219 0.38 17.98 6.11
CA SER A 219 -0.80 17.23 5.70
C SER A 219 -1.33 17.76 4.36
N LEU A 220 -0.60 17.48 3.28
CA LEU A 220 -1.01 17.71 1.89
C LEU A 220 -2.16 16.77 1.51
N GLY A 221 -3.17 16.72 2.40
CA GLY A 221 -4.44 16.06 2.24
C GLY A 221 -4.40 14.74 1.46
N LEU A 222 -4.51 13.63 2.17
CA LEU A 222 -5.01 12.30 1.75
C LEU A 222 -4.22 11.49 0.72
N LEU A 223 -3.22 12.01 0.01
CA LEU A 223 -2.66 11.31 -1.15
C LEU A 223 -1.17 11.12 -1.14
N VAL A 224 -0.47 11.98 -0.47
CA VAL A 224 0.92 11.76 -0.20
C VAL A 224 0.97 11.30 1.23
N PRO A 225 1.44 10.09 1.53
CA PRO A 225 1.89 9.79 2.86
C PRO A 225 3.16 10.62 3.04
N VAL A 226 2.99 11.89 3.37
CA VAL A 226 4.02 12.54 4.15
C VAL A 226 4.08 11.66 5.38
N SER A 227 5.17 10.95 5.50
CA SER A 227 5.46 10.02 6.58
C SER A 227 4.94 10.60 7.88
N SER A 228 4.00 9.92 8.52
CA SER A 228 3.55 10.31 9.85
C SER A 228 4.78 10.54 10.73
N LEU A 229 4.72 11.45 11.68
CA LEU A 229 5.84 11.76 12.60
C LEU A 229 6.46 10.50 13.17
N SER A 230 5.64 9.51 13.55
CA SER A 230 6.08 8.21 14.05
C SER A 230 6.94 7.43 13.04
N VAL A 231 6.64 7.53 11.74
CA VAL A 231 7.47 6.91 10.69
C VAL A 231 8.78 7.66 10.53
N THR A 232 8.78 9.00 10.67
CA THR A 232 10.00 9.81 10.56
C THR A 232 10.93 9.58 11.74
N GLU A 233 10.42 9.54 12.97
CA GLU A 233 11.21 9.18 14.15
C GLU A 233 11.79 7.77 14.04
N ALA A 234 10.97 6.78 13.68
CA ALA A 234 11.42 5.41 13.46
C ALA A 234 12.49 5.31 12.35
N ARG A 235 12.41 6.15 11.31
CA ARG A 235 13.44 6.23 10.25
C ARG A 235 14.75 6.81 10.77
N ILE A 236 14.69 7.87 11.58
CA ILE A 236 15.88 8.46 12.21
C ILE A 236 16.56 7.44 13.12
N ASP A 237 15.78 6.79 14.00
CA ASP A 237 16.29 5.75 14.90
C ASP A 237 16.94 4.61 14.12
N GLN A 238 16.34 4.18 13.03
CA GLN A 238 16.91 3.17 12.16
C GLN A 238 18.21 3.61 11.50
N LEU A 239 18.26 4.84 10.99
CA LEU A 239 19.47 5.40 10.38
C LEU A 239 20.63 5.53 11.37
N VAL A 240 20.32 5.90 12.62
CA VAL A 240 21.31 6.09 13.69
C VAL A 240 21.70 4.79 14.35
N ALA A 241 20.71 3.94 14.71
CA ALA A 241 20.95 2.71 15.46
C ALA A 241 21.23 1.48 14.58
N GLY A 242 20.98 1.57 13.26
CA GLY A 242 21.16 0.46 12.32
C GLY A 242 20.23 -0.73 12.54
N GLN A 243 19.22 -0.58 13.40
CA GLN A 243 18.26 -1.66 13.70
C GLN A 243 17.21 -1.79 12.60
N PRO A 244 16.94 -3.01 12.10
CA PRO A 244 15.88 -3.20 11.11
C PRO A 244 14.52 -2.93 11.75
N LEU A 245 13.73 -2.06 11.14
CA LEU A 245 12.33 -1.90 11.52
C LEU A 245 11.58 -3.21 11.26
N SER A 246 11.01 -3.79 12.31
CA SER A 246 10.16 -4.97 12.24
C SER A 246 8.73 -4.57 12.57
N VAL A 247 7.87 -4.55 11.57
CA VAL A 247 6.42 -4.56 11.78
C VAL A 247 6.00 -6.04 11.78
N ALA A 248 5.64 -6.56 12.94
CA ALA A 248 5.09 -7.90 13.04
C ALA A 248 3.62 -7.86 12.62
N LEU A 249 3.20 -8.77 11.73
CA LEU A 249 1.79 -8.98 11.45
C LEU A 249 1.10 -9.50 12.73
N SER A 250 -0.05 -8.94 13.06
CA SER A 250 -0.83 -9.39 14.20
C SER A 250 -1.33 -10.82 13.98
N PRO A 251 -1.04 -11.77 14.89
CA PRO A 251 -1.59 -13.13 14.78
C PRO A 251 -3.12 -13.14 14.69
N VAL A 252 -3.77 -12.22 15.36
CA VAL A 252 -5.23 -12.07 15.34
C VAL A 252 -5.72 -11.69 13.94
N SER A 253 -5.10 -10.70 13.31
CA SER A 253 -5.45 -10.29 11.94
C SER A 253 -5.23 -11.41 10.94
N VAL A 254 -4.15 -12.19 11.11
CA VAL A 254 -3.84 -13.35 10.26
C VAL A 254 -4.93 -14.40 10.39
N VAL A 255 -5.32 -14.77 11.64
CA VAL A 255 -6.37 -15.78 11.90
C VAL A 255 -7.73 -15.30 11.40
N LEU A 256 -8.11 -14.05 11.68
CA LEU A 256 -9.39 -13.49 11.22
C LEU A 256 -9.47 -13.44 9.69
N SER A 257 -8.39 -13.01 9.04
CA SER A 257 -8.34 -12.96 7.57
C SER A 257 -8.41 -14.34 6.95
N GLY A 258 -7.67 -15.31 7.49
CA GLY A 258 -7.73 -16.70 7.04
C GLY A 258 -9.11 -17.32 7.23
N GLY A 259 -9.71 -17.10 8.40
CA GLY A 259 -11.06 -17.55 8.71
C GLY A 259 -12.10 -16.97 7.75
N ALA A 260 -12.05 -15.66 7.47
CA ALA A 260 -12.95 -15.00 6.52
C ALA A 260 -12.81 -15.56 5.10
N LEU A 261 -11.59 -15.76 4.62
CA LEU A 261 -11.33 -16.29 3.27
C LEU A 261 -11.77 -17.77 3.16
N ILE A 262 -11.50 -18.58 4.17
CA ILE A 262 -11.92 -19.99 4.21
C ILE A 262 -13.46 -20.06 4.25
N ALA A 263 -14.12 -19.28 5.10
CA ALA A 263 -15.58 -19.25 5.18
C ALA A 263 -16.20 -18.83 3.83
N ALA A 264 -15.64 -17.82 3.17
CA ALA A 264 -16.09 -17.39 1.85
C ALA A 264 -15.91 -18.49 0.80
N ALA A 265 -14.76 -19.16 0.77
CA ALA A 265 -14.46 -20.25 -0.15
C ALA A 265 -15.38 -21.46 0.07
N VAL A 266 -15.63 -21.84 1.34
CA VAL A 266 -16.58 -22.92 1.70
C VAL A 266 -18.00 -22.56 1.25
N LEU A 267 -18.41 -21.32 1.45
CA LEU A 267 -19.73 -20.87 1.02
C LEU A 267 -19.90 -20.97 -0.50
N VAL A 268 -18.89 -20.59 -1.27
CA VAL A 268 -18.87 -20.77 -2.74
C VAL A 268 -18.96 -22.25 -3.10
N ALA A 269 -18.16 -23.10 -2.46
CA ALA A 269 -18.12 -24.54 -2.77
C ALA A 269 -19.48 -25.23 -2.46
N VAL A 270 -20.06 -24.94 -1.28
CA VAL A 270 -21.32 -25.57 -0.84
C VAL A 270 -22.52 -25.09 -1.67
N LYS A 271 -22.60 -23.81 -1.95
CA LYS A 271 -23.76 -23.22 -2.67
C LYS A 271 -23.60 -23.25 -4.19
N GLY A 272 -22.38 -23.19 -4.72
CA GLY A 272 -22.10 -23.33 -6.14
C GLY A 272 -22.36 -24.74 -6.68
N GLY A 273 -22.14 -25.79 -5.88
CA GLY A 273 -22.44 -27.17 -6.27
C GLY A 273 -23.92 -27.52 -6.32
N ALA A 274 -24.80 -26.73 -5.70
CA ALA A 274 -26.23 -27.05 -5.60
C ALA A 274 -27.13 -26.35 -6.63
N SER A 275 -26.64 -25.38 -7.39
CA SER A 275 -27.52 -24.52 -8.21
C SER A 275 -27.11 -24.31 -9.66
N VAL A 276 -26.04 -24.91 -10.12
CA VAL A 276 -25.62 -24.73 -11.52
C VAL A 276 -25.45 -26.09 -12.17
N ALA A 277 -26.45 -26.52 -12.89
CA ALA A 277 -26.31 -27.50 -13.95
C ALA A 277 -25.45 -26.84 -15.04
N PHE A 278 -24.14 -26.94 -14.89
CA PHE A 278 -23.17 -26.48 -15.89
C PHE A 278 -23.12 -27.49 -17.03
N GLU A 279 -24.05 -27.42 -17.94
CA GLU A 279 -23.98 -28.21 -19.18
C GLU A 279 -23.04 -27.62 -20.24
N THR A 280 -22.50 -26.41 -20.05
CA THR A 280 -21.78 -25.72 -21.15
C THR A 280 -20.47 -25.04 -20.81
N LEU A 281 -19.98 -25.06 -19.56
CA LEU A 281 -18.67 -24.50 -19.20
C LEU A 281 -17.77 -25.55 -18.56
N PRO A 282 -16.42 -25.51 -18.82
CA PRO A 282 -15.51 -26.41 -18.14
C PRO A 282 -15.62 -26.25 -16.62
N PRO A 283 -15.39 -27.30 -15.84
CA PRO A 283 -15.77 -27.40 -14.46
C PRO A 283 -15.16 -26.29 -13.59
N LEU A 284 -15.92 -25.21 -13.40
CA LEU A 284 -15.57 -24.09 -12.53
C LEU A 284 -15.52 -24.50 -11.04
N TYR A 285 -15.94 -25.72 -10.67
CA TYR A 285 -15.73 -26.28 -9.33
C TYR A 285 -14.26 -26.62 -9.04
N ALA A 286 -13.42 -26.72 -10.07
CA ALA A 286 -11.96 -26.73 -9.88
C ALA A 286 -11.39 -25.36 -9.48
N VAL A 287 -12.13 -24.28 -9.77
CA VAL A 287 -11.70 -22.90 -9.49
C VAL A 287 -11.59 -22.62 -7.98
N PRO A 288 -12.53 -23.04 -7.07
CA PRO A 288 -12.31 -22.90 -5.63
C PRO A 288 -11.08 -23.66 -5.14
N GLY A 289 -10.84 -24.87 -5.63
CA GLY A 289 -9.62 -25.62 -5.31
C GLY A 289 -8.34 -24.97 -5.84
N LEU A 290 -8.42 -24.37 -7.03
CA LEU A 290 -7.31 -23.64 -7.65
C LEU A 290 -7.03 -22.30 -6.97
N LEU A 291 -8.06 -21.66 -6.38
CA LEU A 291 -7.94 -20.37 -5.69
C LEU A 291 -7.62 -20.54 -4.21
N VAL A 292 -8.14 -21.57 -3.54
CA VAL A 292 -7.82 -21.90 -2.13
C VAL A 292 -6.36 -22.35 -2.00
N GLY A 293 -5.83 -23.11 -2.97
CA GLY A 293 -4.45 -23.55 -2.98
C GLY A 293 -3.45 -22.39 -2.96
N PRO A 294 -3.46 -21.46 -3.93
CA PRO A 294 -2.59 -20.29 -3.94
C PRO A 294 -2.83 -19.33 -2.78
N ALA A 295 -4.09 -19.11 -2.38
CA ALA A 295 -4.41 -18.24 -1.23
C ALA A 295 -3.89 -18.82 0.08
N SER A 296 -4.01 -20.14 0.30
CA SER A 296 -3.47 -20.81 1.47
C SER A 296 -1.94 -20.91 1.45
N LEU A 297 -1.30 -21.05 0.28
CA LEU A 297 0.15 -21.00 0.13
C LEU A 297 0.71 -19.60 0.39
N LEU A 298 0.04 -18.54 -0.11
CA LEU A 298 0.41 -17.16 0.17
C LEU A 298 0.20 -16.82 1.65
N PHE A 299 -0.86 -17.34 2.26
CA PHE A 299 -1.15 -17.21 3.67
C PHE A 299 -0.12 -17.95 4.54
N ALA A 300 0.24 -19.18 4.17
CA ALA A 300 1.31 -19.95 4.82
C ALA A 300 2.67 -19.26 4.68
N ALA A 301 2.98 -18.71 3.50
CA ALA A 301 4.22 -17.96 3.28
C ALA A 301 4.26 -16.65 4.08
N ALA A 302 3.11 -15.98 4.28
CA ALA A 302 3.01 -14.80 5.13
C ALA A 302 3.22 -15.16 6.61
N ILE A 303 2.68 -16.30 7.07
CA ILE A 303 2.90 -16.84 8.42
C ILE A 303 4.37 -17.21 8.61
N ASP A 304 4.98 -17.95 7.69
CA ASP A 304 6.37 -18.40 7.79
C ASP A 304 7.34 -17.21 7.76
N GLY A 305 7.09 -16.21 6.89
CA GLY A 305 7.82 -14.95 6.87
C GLY A 305 7.70 -14.15 8.17
N GLY A 306 6.51 -14.13 8.79
CA GLY A 306 6.26 -13.50 10.09
C GLY A 306 6.91 -14.23 11.25
N LEU A 307 6.83 -15.58 11.28
CA LEU A 307 7.45 -16.42 12.31
C LEU A 307 8.98 -16.41 12.26
N HIS A 308 9.58 -16.33 11.06
CA HIS A 308 11.03 -16.19 10.94
C HIS A 308 11.56 -14.85 11.49
N GLN A 309 10.74 -13.81 11.52
CA GLN A 309 11.10 -12.54 12.14
C GLN A 309 10.95 -12.53 13.67
N LEU A 310 10.19 -13.46 14.24
CA LEU A 310 10.00 -13.60 15.69
C LEU A 310 11.10 -14.45 16.37
N ARG A 311 11.87 -15.24 15.63
CA ARG A 311 12.95 -16.08 16.16
C ARG A 311 14.03 -15.35 16.99
N PRO A 312 14.45 -14.11 16.69
CA PRO A 312 15.45 -13.45 17.54
C PRO A 312 14.91 -12.95 18.87
N LEU A 313 13.58 -12.86 19.07
CA LEU A 313 12.99 -12.38 20.33
C LEU A 313 12.87 -13.49 21.38
N THR A 314 12.70 -14.74 20.97
CA THR A 314 12.60 -15.87 21.91
C THR A 314 13.94 -16.23 22.57
N HIS A 315 15.08 -15.94 21.90
CA HIS A 315 16.41 -16.17 22.47
C HIS A 315 16.84 -15.15 23.54
N ARG A 316 16.14 -13.99 23.64
CA ARG A 316 16.44 -12.96 24.66
C ARG A 316 15.55 -13.03 25.91
N LEU A 317 14.50 -13.84 25.90
CA LEU A 317 13.59 -13.99 27.05
C LEU A 317 13.82 -15.28 27.85
N PHE A 318 14.64 -16.21 27.36
CA PHE A 318 14.91 -17.50 27.99
C PHE A 318 16.41 -17.89 27.97
N GLY A 319 17.29 -16.92 27.78
CA GLY A 319 18.75 -17.10 27.90
C GLY A 319 19.35 -16.20 28.99
#